data_ea5f1d987b1db8025eca269da323fd37
#
_entry.id   ea5f1d987b1db8025eca269da323fd37
#
_cell.length_a   1.000
_cell.length_b   1.000
_cell.length_c   1.000
_cell.angle_alpha   90.00
_cell.angle_beta   90.00
_cell.angle_gamma   90.00
#
_symmetry.space_group_name_H-M   'P 1'
#
loop_
_entity.id
_entity.type
_entity.pdbx_description
1 polymer ?
#
loop_
_entity_poly.entity_id
_entity_poly.type
_entity_poly.pdbx_seq_one_letter_code
_entity_poly.pdbx_strand_id
1 'polypeptide(L)'
;MIPLILVSAALLAADPATVEESITVTVVGSLRTSVVAIGGETTGTTVTANGITWELDFGKNASLRAAVEKLNGKPVSVTGTLERRAGVEIKERWIVVVTSLKGRQ
;
A
#
# COMPACT_ATOMS: atom_id res chain seq x y z
N MET A 1 -43.49 -11.96 5.07
CA MET A 1 -43.17 -12.42 5.69
C MET A 1 -42.19 -13.41 5.57
N ILE A 2 -41.81 -14.12 5.81
CA ILE A 2 -41.00 -15.08 5.73
C ILE A 2 -39.94 -15.09 4.80
N PRO A 3 -40.10 -14.65 3.74
CA PRO A 3 -39.10 -14.70 2.75
C PRO A 3 -37.77 -14.24 3.15
N LEU A 4 -37.76 -13.37 4.01
CA LEU A 4 -36.52 -12.88 4.38
C LEU A 4 -35.59 -13.93 4.70
N ILE A 5 -36.01 -14.94 5.08
CA ILE A 5 -35.18 -15.95 5.46
C ILE A 5 -34.32 -16.35 4.35
N LEU A 6 -34.82 -16.24 3.22
CA LEU A 6 -34.09 -16.65 2.11
C LEU A 6 -32.84 -15.88 2.02
N VAL A 7 -32.92 -14.76 2.45
CA VAL A 7 -31.80 -13.89 2.37
C VAL A 7 -30.66 -14.50 3.07
N SER A 8 -30.93 -15.12 4.15
CA SER A 8 -29.84 -15.69 4.87
C SER A 8 -29.18 -16.70 4.05
N ALA A 9 -29.95 -17.37 3.32
CA ALA A 9 -29.42 -18.44 2.53
C ALA A 9 -28.44 -17.84 1.55
N ALA A 10 -28.80 -16.73 1.04
CA ALA A 10 -27.94 -16.13 0.07
C ALA A 10 -26.60 -15.83 0.67
N LEU A 11 -26.60 -15.45 1.88
CA LEU A 11 -25.37 -15.11 2.50
C LEU A 11 -24.52 -16.32 2.62
N LEU A 12 -25.14 -17.41 2.85
CA LEU A 12 -24.39 -18.57 3.04
C LEU A 12 -23.67 -18.94 1.81
N ALA A 13 -24.12 -18.44 0.74
CA ALA A 13 -23.52 -18.78 -0.49
C ALA A 13 -22.10 -18.26 -0.55
N ALA A 14 -21.74 -17.41 0.32
CA ALA A 14 -20.41 -16.86 0.31
C ALA A 14 -19.43 -17.99 0.59
N ASP A 15 -18.62 -18.29 -0.38
CA ASP A 15 -17.65 -19.34 -0.29
C ASP A 15 -16.35 -18.78 0.24
N PRO A 16 -15.80 -19.33 1.30
CA PRO A 16 -14.53 -18.84 1.85
C PRO A 16 -13.43 -18.79 0.81
N ALA A 17 -13.48 -19.69 -0.14
CA ALA A 17 -12.45 -19.72 -1.16
C ALA A 17 -12.48 -18.51 -2.06
N THR A 18 -13.58 -17.77 -2.08
CA THR A 18 -13.68 -16.59 -2.92
C THR A 18 -13.47 -15.30 -2.14
N VAL A 19 -13.15 -15.38 -0.88
CA VAL A 19 -12.93 -14.19 -0.08
C VAL A 19 -11.58 -13.61 -0.46
N GLU A 20 -11.56 -12.34 -0.82
CA GLU A 20 -10.32 -11.66 -1.10
C GLU A 20 -9.81 -11.04 0.18
N GLU A 21 -8.59 -11.34 0.51
CA GLU A 21 -7.97 -10.77 1.69
C GLU A 21 -7.15 -9.56 1.29
N SER A 22 -7.29 -8.49 2.03
CA SER A 22 -6.49 -7.31 1.78
C SER A 22 -6.30 -6.53 3.07
N ILE A 23 -5.22 -5.79 3.12
CA ILE A 23 -4.92 -4.96 4.27
C ILE A 23 -4.74 -3.55 3.74
N THR A 24 -5.55 -2.62 4.23
CA THR A 24 -5.42 -1.23 3.86
C THR A 24 -4.71 -0.51 4.99
N VAL A 25 -3.73 0.29 4.65
CA VAL A 25 -2.96 1.02 5.65
C VAL A 25 -2.89 2.49 5.30
N THR A 26 -2.75 3.31 6.33
CA THR A 26 -2.45 4.73 6.15
C THR A 26 -1.21 5.00 6.99
N VAL A 27 -0.19 5.51 6.33
CA VAL A 27 1.09 5.81 6.99
C VAL A 27 1.33 7.31 6.92
N VAL A 28 1.59 7.92 8.06
CA VAL A 28 1.94 9.33 8.13
C VAL A 28 3.41 9.39 8.51
N GLY A 29 4.23 9.88 7.63
CA GLY A 29 5.68 9.88 7.85
C GLY A 29 6.43 10.71 6.84
N SER A 30 7.73 10.50 6.77
CA SER A 30 8.60 11.26 5.86
C SER A 30 8.79 10.51 4.56
N LEU A 31 8.64 11.22 3.46
CA LEU A 31 8.77 10.64 2.13
C LEU A 31 10.19 10.80 1.60
N ARG A 32 10.67 9.78 0.92
CA ARG A 32 11.93 9.84 0.21
C ARG A 32 11.78 9.26 -1.18
N THR A 33 12.34 9.95 -2.17
CA THR A 33 12.35 9.45 -3.54
C THR A 33 13.79 9.12 -3.94
N SER A 34 13.96 8.52 -5.08
CA SER A 34 15.28 8.16 -5.60
C SER A 34 16.08 7.28 -4.64
N VAL A 35 15.40 6.41 -3.95
CA VAL A 35 16.05 5.49 -3.03
C VAL A 35 16.69 4.36 -3.82
N VAL A 36 17.91 4.01 -3.46
CA VAL A 36 18.63 2.93 -4.10
C VAL A 36 18.91 1.87 -3.06
N ALA A 37 18.61 0.64 -3.35
CA ALA A 37 18.87 -0.47 -2.45
C ALA A 37 19.99 -1.33 -2.98
N ILE A 38 20.66 -2.02 -2.08
CA ILE A 38 21.68 -2.97 -2.46
C ILE A 38 20.98 -4.04 -3.26
N GLY A 39 21.52 -4.41 -4.40
CA GLY A 39 20.89 -5.41 -5.26
C GLY A 39 19.79 -4.83 -6.14
N GLY A 40 19.48 -3.54 -5.99
CA GLY A 40 18.50 -2.90 -6.83
C GLY A 40 17.05 -3.23 -6.52
N GLU A 41 16.80 -3.90 -5.40
CA GLU A 41 15.45 -4.30 -5.06
C GLU A 41 14.74 -3.20 -4.28
N THR A 42 14.12 -2.28 -4.97
CA THR A 42 13.36 -1.21 -4.33
C THR A 42 12.41 -0.60 -5.36
N THR A 43 11.31 -0.04 -4.88
CA THR A 43 10.41 0.70 -5.75
C THR A 43 10.94 2.10 -6.00
N GLY A 44 11.97 2.52 -5.28
CA GLY A 44 12.58 3.83 -5.45
C GLY A 44 11.97 4.92 -4.57
N THR A 45 10.85 4.65 -3.93
CA THR A 45 10.18 5.62 -3.07
C THR A 45 9.79 4.95 -1.77
N THR A 46 10.05 5.64 -0.65
CA THR A 46 9.72 5.09 0.66
C THR A 46 9.05 6.12 1.54
N VAL A 47 8.34 5.66 2.55
CA VAL A 47 7.84 6.50 3.62
C VAL A 47 8.30 5.87 4.93
N THR A 48 8.77 6.69 5.85
CA THR A 48 9.25 6.21 7.14
C THR A 48 8.45 6.84 8.25
N ALA A 49 7.94 6.02 9.15
CA ALA A 49 7.18 6.46 10.30
C ALA A 49 7.59 5.63 11.50
N ASN A 50 7.92 6.29 12.59
CA ASN A 50 8.32 5.60 13.84
C ASN A 50 9.43 4.58 13.63
N GLY A 51 10.38 4.90 12.78
CA GLY A 51 11.50 4.01 12.51
C GLY A 51 11.21 2.86 11.57
N ILE A 52 9.99 2.77 11.06
CA ILE A 52 9.61 1.72 10.14
C ILE A 52 9.54 2.31 8.74
N THR A 53 10.22 1.68 7.80
CA THR A 53 10.25 2.16 6.41
C THR A 53 9.44 1.23 5.52
N TRP A 54 8.56 1.82 4.74
CA TRP A 54 7.70 1.09 3.81
C TRP A 54 8.03 1.54 2.40
N GLU A 55 8.08 0.60 1.46
CA GLU A 55 8.26 0.96 0.06
C GLU A 55 6.91 1.33 -0.52
N LEU A 56 6.88 2.26 -1.46
CA LEU A 56 5.65 2.72 -2.09
C LEU A 56 5.66 2.35 -3.55
N ASP A 57 4.56 1.76 -4.01
CA ASP A 57 4.40 1.40 -5.41
C ASP A 57 3.21 2.19 -5.96
N PHE A 58 3.45 3.02 -6.95
CA PHE A 58 2.43 3.86 -7.54
C PHE A 58 1.80 3.23 -8.78
N GLY A 59 2.25 2.04 -9.13
CA GLY A 59 1.74 1.36 -10.31
C GLY A 59 1.97 2.18 -11.56
N LYS A 60 0.94 2.36 -12.34
CA LYS A 60 1.04 3.12 -13.59
C LYS A 60 0.51 4.55 -13.43
N ASN A 61 0.32 5.00 -12.20
CA ASN A 61 -0.23 6.33 -11.97
C ASN A 61 0.84 7.40 -12.12
N ALA A 62 0.96 7.96 -13.31
CA ALA A 62 1.97 8.97 -13.61
C ALA A 62 1.76 10.25 -12.82
N SER A 63 0.50 10.58 -12.52
CA SER A 63 0.21 11.79 -11.76
C SER A 63 0.77 11.70 -10.36
N LEU A 64 0.63 10.55 -9.72
CA LEU A 64 1.16 10.35 -8.39
C LEU A 64 2.68 10.38 -8.41
N ARG A 65 3.29 9.79 -9.43
CA ARG A 65 4.75 9.79 -9.54
C ARG A 65 5.28 11.20 -9.66
N ALA A 66 4.62 12.03 -10.46
CA ALA A 66 5.06 13.41 -10.62
C ALA A 66 4.87 14.20 -9.33
N ALA A 67 3.76 13.99 -8.65
CA ALA A 67 3.49 14.69 -7.41
C ALA A 67 4.47 14.31 -6.31
N VAL A 68 4.87 13.06 -6.27
CA VAL A 68 5.72 12.58 -5.20
C VAL A 68 7.12 13.19 -5.25
N GLU A 69 7.62 13.52 -6.42
CA GLU A 69 8.93 14.12 -6.52
C GLU A 69 8.99 15.47 -5.81
N LYS A 70 7.88 16.17 -5.79
CA LYS A 70 7.82 17.47 -5.13
C LYS A 70 7.74 17.35 -3.62
N LEU A 71 7.44 16.17 -3.13
CA LEU A 71 7.28 15.94 -1.71
C LEU A 71 8.48 15.25 -1.08
N ASN A 72 9.54 15.06 -1.83
CA ASN A 72 10.73 14.39 -1.32
C ASN A 72 11.25 15.09 -0.07
N GLY A 73 11.46 14.33 0.98
CA GLY A 73 11.94 14.85 2.26
C GLY A 73 10.87 15.50 3.12
N LYS A 74 9.63 15.50 2.67
CA LYS A 74 8.55 16.16 3.38
C LYS A 74 7.61 15.17 4.05
N PRO A 75 6.87 15.63 5.06
CA PRO A 75 5.88 14.76 5.70
C PRO A 75 4.68 14.54 4.79
N VAL A 76 4.22 13.32 4.73
CA VAL A 76 3.09 12.94 3.89
C VAL A 76 2.15 11.99 4.61
N SER A 77 0.96 11.84 4.06
CA SER A 77 0.01 10.82 4.48
C SER A 77 -0.24 9.94 3.26
N VAL A 78 0.06 8.66 3.37
CA VAL A 78 -0.04 7.71 2.27
C VAL A 78 -1.06 6.64 2.63
N THR A 79 -2.00 6.39 1.75
CA THR A 79 -2.96 5.31 1.95
C THR A 79 -2.84 4.33 0.79
N GLY A 80 -2.94 3.06 1.10
CA GLY A 80 -2.88 2.04 0.07
C GLY A 80 -3.06 0.66 0.64
N THR A 81 -2.82 -0.32 -0.21
CA THR A 81 -2.94 -1.72 0.15
C THR A 81 -1.56 -2.27 0.46
N LEU A 82 -1.44 -2.96 1.58
CA LEU A 82 -0.17 -3.55 1.98
C LEU A 82 0.04 -4.84 1.24
N GLU A 83 1.22 -5.01 0.67
CA GLU A 83 1.58 -6.19 -0.08
C GLU A 83 2.94 -6.68 0.37
N ARG A 84 3.09 -7.98 0.56
CA ARG A 84 4.37 -8.56 0.88
C ARG A 84 4.95 -9.13 -0.40
N ARG A 85 6.17 -8.77 -0.70
CA ARG A 85 6.88 -9.29 -1.86
C ARG A 85 8.19 -9.96 -1.42
N ALA A 86 8.55 -11.02 -2.10
CA ALA A 86 9.81 -11.67 -1.84
C ALA A 86 10.91 -10.89 -2.54
N GLY A 87 12.09 -10.88 -1.94
CA GLY A 87 13.26 -10.25 -2.53
C GLY A 87 14.42 -11.19 -2.45
N VAL A 88 15.50 -10.87 -3.13
CA VAL A 88 16.71 -11.67 -3.12
C VAL A 88 17.56 -11.30 -1.91
N GLU A 89 17.82 -10.02 -1.71
CA GLU A 89 18.61 -9.55 -0.59
C GLU A 89 17.78 -9.48 0.67
N ILE A 90 16.53 -9.02 0.55
CA ILE A 90 15.62 -8.91 1.67
C ILE A 90 14.50 -9.88 1.39
N LYS A 91 14.36 -10.88 2.23
CA LYS A 91 13.38 -11.94 1.98
C LYS A 91 11.94 -11.44 1.99
N GLU A 92 11.64 -10.50 2.84
CA GLU A 92 10.29 -9.96 2.89
C GLU A 92 10.32 -8.45 2.72
N ARG A 93 9.71 -8.00 1.68
CA ARG A 93 9.59 -6.58 1.39
C ARG A 93 8.13 -6.18 1.62
N TRP A 94 7.93 -5.14 2.41
CA TRP A 94 6.58 -4.65 2.69
C TRP A 94 6.34 -3.44 1.83
N ILE A 95 5.38 -3.56 0.95
CA ILE A 95 5.12 -2.54 -0.06
C ILE A 95 3.70 -2.02 0.07
N VAL A 96 3.54 -0.71 0.03
CA VAL A 96 2.22 -0.11 0.01
C VAL A 96 1.90 0.25 -1.43
N VAL A 97 0.89 -0.40 -1.99
CA VAL A 97 0.43 -0.07 -3.33
C VAL A 97 -0.49 1.13 -3.14
N VAL A 98 0.00 2.28 -3.53
CA VAL A 98 -0.60 3.56 -3.15
C VAL A 98 -1.90 3.85 -3.89
N THR A 99 -2.92 4.22 -3.13
CA THR A 99 -4.18 4.67 -3.71
C THR A 99 -4.35 6.18 -3.51
N SER A 100 -3.75 6.75 -2.48
CA SER A 100 -3.75 8.21 -2.33
C SER A 100 -2.54 8.66 -1.54
N LEU A 101 -2.09 9.87 -1.81
CA LEU A 101 -0.95 10.44 -1.14
C LEU A 101 -1.15 11.94 -1.04
N LYS A 102 -0.92 12.47 0.14
CA LYS A 102 -1.08 13.91 0.39
C LYS A 102 0.10 14.43 1.19
N GLY A 103 0.52 15.64 0.87
CA GLY A 103 1.53 16.31 1.69
C GLY A 103 0.90 16.75 3.00
N ARG A 104 1.69 16.82 4.05
CA ARG A 104 1.25 17.31 5.34
C ARG A 104 2.16 18.44 5.78
N GLN A 105 1.61 19.33 6.56
CA GLN A 105 2.37 20.46 7.08
C GLN A 105 2.59 20.35 8.54
#